data_7d4d186bd185e012f3d016c28fa3ad40
#
_entry.id   7d4d186bd185e012f3d016c28fa3ad40
#
_cell.length_a   1.000
_cell.length_b   1.000
_cell.length_c   1.000
_cell.angle_alpha   90.00
_cell.angle_beta   90.00
_cell.angle_gamma   90.00
#
_symmetry.space_group_name_H-M   'P 1'
#
loop_
_entity.id
_entity.type
_entity.pdbx_description
1 polymer ?
#
loop_
_entity_poly.entity_id
_entity_poly.type
_entity_poly.pdbx_seq_one_letter_code
_entity_poly.pdbx_strand_id
1 'polypeptide(L)'
;KVGESNDRTIKGDSEYSWALQDISFDVKQGDIIGIIGKNGAGKSTLLKILSKVTGPSKGTIKSKGRIAALLEVGTGFHPELTGRENIFLNGTILGMTKKEVATKLDEIVEFAGVERYLDTPVKRYSSGMMVRLGFSVAAHLEPEILIVDEVLAVGDAEFQKKCIGKMSDVAKGGRTILFVSHNMGSVKALCNKGILLENGRKVFEGSVNDTIAKYVINKVDT
;
A
#
# COMPACT_ATOMS: atom_id res chain seq x y z
N LYS A 1 24.71 -31.89 -6.45
CA LYS A 1 23.70 -31.50 -7.46
C LYS A 1 23.61 -30.00 -7.39
N VAL A 2 23.96 -29.33 -8.50
CA VAL A 2 23.95 -27.89 -8.67
C VAL A 2 22.47 -27.47 -8.57
N GLY A 3 22.16 -26.48 -7.73
CA GLY A 3 20.81 -26.00 -7.54
C GLY A 3 20.24 -25.46 -8.84
N GLU A 4 19.06 -25.93 -9.21
CA GLU A 4 18.29 -25.40 -10.32
C GLU A 4 18.07 -23.90 -10.08
N SER A 5 18.45 -23.08 -11.04
CA SER A 5 18.20 -21.64 -11.00
C SER A 5 16.70 -21.42 -11.15
N ASN A 6 16.03 -20.99 -10.08
CA ASN A 6 14.63 -20.62 -10.09
C ASN A 6 14.44 -19.20 -10.68
N ASP A 7 15.10 -18.93 -11.79
CA ASP A 7 14.90 -17.71 -12.54
C ASP A 7 13.52 -17.76 -13.23
N ARG A 8 12.73 -16.75 -13.06
CA ARG A 8 11.41 -16.61 -13.68
C ARG A 8 11.44 -16.59 -15.21
N THR A 9 12.58 -16.28 -15.80
CA THR A 9 12.79 -16.23 -17.25
C THR A 9 13.05 -17.61 -17.83
N ILE A 10 13.41 -18.59 -17.00
CA ILE A 10 13.64 -19.97 -17.43
C ILE A 10 12.36 -20.76 -17.12
N LYS A 11 11.59 -21.10 -18.16
CA LYS A 11 10.54 -22.11 -18.09
C LYS A 11 11.23 -23.47 -17.82
N GLY A 12 11.28 -23.86 -16.54
CA GLY A 12 11.54 -25.26 -16.21
C GLY A 12 10.35 -26.13 -16.59
N ASP A 13 10.51 -27.44 -16.58
CA ASP A 13 9.45 -28.43 -16.85
C ASP A 13 8.30 -28.44 -15.82
N SER A 14 8.26 -27.49 -14.87
CA SER A 14 7.21 -27.38 -13.88
C SER A 14 6.16 -26.36 -14.33
N GLU A 15 4.89 -26.73 -14.25
CA GLU A 15 3.72 -25.83 -14.49
C GLU A 15 3.68 -24.65 -13.51
N TYR A 16 4.48 -24.64 -12.47
CA TYR A 16 4.47 -23.66 -11.38
C TYR A 16 5.76 -22.83 -11.33
N SER A 17 5.60 -21.52 -11.24
CA SER A 17 6.70 -20.60 -10.99
C SER A 17 6.55 -19.91 -9.62
N TRP A 18 7.65 -19.75 -8.90
CA TRP A 18 7.65 -19.00 -7.65
C TRP A 18 7.46 -17.50 -7.90
N ALA A 19 6.40 -16.95 -7.35
CA ALA A 19 6.20 -15.49 -7.36
C ALA A 19 7.11 -14.79 -6.35
N LEU A 20 7.35 -15.44 -5.21
CA LEU A 20 8.27 -15.02 -4.15
C LEU A 20 9.02 -16.24 -3.64
N GLN A 21 10.29 -16.08 -3.30
CA GLN A 21 11.13 -17.15 -2.75
C GLN A 21 12.10 -16.60 -1.71
N ASP A 22 12.20 -17.30 -0.58
CA ASP A 22 13.15 -17.01 0.50
C ASP A 22 13.11 -15.55 0.99
N ILE A 23 11.91 -14.99 1.14
CA ILE A 23 11.69 -13.65 1.69
C ILE A 23 11.64 -13.76 3.21
N SER A 24 12.57 -13.12 3.89
CA SER A 24 12.60 -13.01 5.36
C SER A 24 13.06 -11.63 5.77
N PHE A 25 12.28 -10.94 6.61
CA PHE A 25 12.62 -9.66 7.20
C PHE A 25 11.78 -9.40 8.45
N ASP A 26 12.28 -8.53 9.31
CA ASP A 26 11.61 -8.10 10.52
C ASP A 26 11.29 -6.60 10.45
N VAL A 27 10.08 -6.24 10.89
CA VAL A 27 9.59 -4.87 10.93
C VAL A 27 9.36 -4.46 12.38
N LYS A 28 10.03 -3.42 12.83
CA LYS A 28 9.82 -2.86 14.16
C LYS A 28 8.65 -1.88 14.16
N GLN A 29 8.00 -1.75 15.30
CA GLN A 29 6.96 -0.74 15.47
C GLN A 29 7.53 0.65 15.18
N GLY A 30 6.80 1.42 14.37
CA GLY A 30 7.22 2.76 13.94
C GLY A 30 8.16 2.78 12.73
N ASP A 31 8.56 1.62 12.18
CA ASP A 31 9.32 1.59 10.93
C ASP A 31 8.45 2.00 9.75
N ILE A 32 9.03 2.76 8.84
CA ILE A 32 8.44 3.11 7.55
C ILE A 32 9.33 2.51 6.47
N ILE A 33 8.89 1.38 5.92
CA ILE A 33 9.69 0.57 5.00
C ILE A 33 9.22 0.76 3.57
N GLY A 34 10.12 1.23 2.71
CA GLY A 34 9.91 1.27 1.27
C GLY A 34 10.24 -0.08 0.62
N ILE A 35 9.29 -0.70 -0.07
CA ILE A 35 9.51 -1.91 -0.85
C ILE A 35 9.72 -1.51 -2.30
N ILE A 36 10.93 -1.68 -2.80
CA ILE A 36 11.40 -1.21 -4.11
C ILE A 36 11.68 -2.43 -4.99
N GLY A 37 11.51 -2.28 -6.29
CA GLY A 37 11.84 -3.31 -7.29
C GLY A 37 11.21 -3.04 -8.63
N LYS A 38 11.75 -3.64 -9.70
CA LYS A 38 11.21 -3.54 -11.08
C LYS A 38 9.78 -4.14 -11.15
N ASN A 39 9.07 -3.83 -12.23
CA ASN A 39 7.79 -4.50 -12.49
C ASN A 39 8.00 -6.02 -12.58
N GLY A 40 7.12 -6.79 -11.96
CA GLY A 40 7.27 -8.23 -11.87
C GLY A 40 8.21 -8.73 -10.77
N ALA A 41 8.86 -7.87 -9.97
CA ALA A 41 9.74 -8.28 -8.86
C ALA A 41 9.03 -9.00 -7.70
N GLY A 42 7.69 -9.04 -7.69
CA GLY A 42 6.91 -9.70 -6.65
C GLY A 42 6.31 -8.76 -5.60
N LYS A 43 6.45 -7.43 -5.76
CA LYS A 43 5.96 -6.44 -4.78
C LYS A 43 4.48 -6.62 -4.43
N SER A 44 3.60 -6.61 -5.42
CA SER A 44 2.14 -6.75 -5.20
C SER A 44 1.77 -8.11 -4.61
N THR A 45 2.49 -9.18 -4.97
CA THR A 45 2.31 -10.49 -4.36
C THR A 45 2.69 -10.45 -2.88
N LEU A 46 3.83 -9.82 -2.54
CA LEU A 46 4.25 -9.65 -1.16
C LEU A 46 3.21 -8.86 -0.36
N LEU A 47 2.69 -7.76 -0.91
CA LEU A 47 1.65 -6.97 -0.24
C LEU A 47 0.36 -7.78 0.00
N LYS A 48 -0.11 -8.54 -0.98
CA LYS A 48 -1.29 -9.41 -0.83
C LYS A 48 -1.11 -10.46 0.27
N ILE A 49 0.09 -10.99 0.39
CA ILE A 49 0.43 -11.95 1.45
C ILE A 49 0.50 -11.26 2.83
N LEU A 50 1.15 -10.10 2.93
CA LEU A 50 1.26 -9.35 4.18
C LEU A 50 -0.09 -8.81 4.66
N SER A 51 -0.96 -8.40 3.74
CA SER A 51 -2.33 -7.97 4.03
C SER A 51 -3.31 -9.11 4.30
N LYS A 52 -2.84 -10.37 4.24
CA LYS A 52 -3.66 -11.59 4.43
C LYS A 52 -4.78 -11.77 3.39
N VAL A 53 -4.69 -11.11 2.24
CA VAL A 53 -5.57 -11.35 1.08
C VAL A 53 -5.31 -12.73 0.49
N THR A 54 -4.05 -13.18 0.50
CA THR A 54 -3.66 -14.54 0.12
C THR A 54 -2.67 -15.10 1.12
N GLY A 55 -2.69 -16.42 1.32
CA GLY A 55 -1.72 -17.09 2.18
C GLY A 55 -0.40 -17.40 1.46
N PRO A 56 0.72 -17.47 2.17
CA PRO A 56 1.97 -17.95 1.60
C PRO A 56 1.89 -19.47 1.36
N SER A 57 2.46 -19.95 0.23
CA SER A 57 2.56 -21.39 -0.04
C SER A 57 3.48 -22.10 0.95
N LYS A 58 4.53 -21.42 1.43
CA LYS A 58 5.45 -21.87 2.45
C LYS A 58 5.89 -20.70 3.33
N GLY A 59 6.34 -20.99 4.56
CA GLY A 59 6.77 -19.97 5.51
C GLY A 59 5.63 -19.47 6.40
N THR A 60 5.92 -18.48 7.23
CA THR A 60 5.00 -17.93 8.22
C THR A 60 5.08 -16.41 8.28
N ILE A 61 3.93 -15.77 8.52
CA ILE A 61 3.85 -14.35 8.81
C ILE A 61 3.34 -14.17 10.22
N LYS A 62 4.07 -13.41 11.01
CA LYS A 62 3.66 -13.03 12.36
C LYS A 62 3.44 -11.52 12.40
N SER A 63 2.28 -11.08 12.82
CA SER A 63 1.95 -9.67 12.97
C SER A 63 1.29 -9.42 14.32
N LYS A 64 1.58 -8.26 14.92
CA LYS A 64 0.93 -7.80 16.15
C LYS A 64 0.20 -6.50 15.85
N GLY A 65 -1.10 -6.49 16.10
CA GLY A 65 -1.99 -5.37 15.81
C GLY A 65 -2.81 -5.54 14.53
N ARG A 66 -3.65 -4.54 14.26
CA ARG A 66 -4.55 -4.49 13.10
C ARG A 66 -3.74 -4.06 11.86
N ILE A 67 -3.92 -4.79 10.78
CA ILE A 67 -3.34 -4.47 9.48
C ILE A 67 -4.45 -3.87 8.62
N ALA A 68 -4.21 -2.68 8.07
CA ALA A 68 -5.02 -2.13 6.98
C ALA A 68 -4.17 -2.01 5.72
N ALA A 69 -4.77 -2.35 4.58
CA ALA A 69 -4.07 -2.33 3.30
C ALA A 69 -4.81 -1.44 2.31
N LEU A 70 -4.10 -0.47 1.77
CA LEU A 70 -4.58 0.43 0.72
C LEU A 70 -4.12 -0.11 -0.65
N LEU A 71 -4.57 -1.33 -0.99
CA LEU A 71 -4.16 -1.99 -2.24
C LEU A 71 -5.01 -1.56 -3.43
N GLU A 72 -6.26 -1.20 -3.19
CA GLU A 72 -7.23 -0.82 -4.21
C GLU A 72 -8.17 0.23 -3.64
N VAL A 73 -7.78 1.50 -3.70
CA VAL A 73 -8.58 2.62 -3.18
C VAL A 73 -9.84 2.81 -4.02
N GLY A 74 -11.00 2.90 -3.36
CA GLY A 74 -12.30 3.08 -4.02
C GLY A 74 -12.97 1.79 -4.47
N THR A 75 -12.33 0.63 -4.31
CA THR A 75 -13.04 -0.65 -4.46
C THR A 75 -14.04 -0.83 -3.32
N GLY A 76 -15.21 -1.37 -3.65
CA GLY A 76 -16.29 -1.58 -2.69
C GLY A 76 -17.27 -0.42 -2.57
N PHE A 77 -17.13 0.66 -3.35
CA PHE A 77 -18.18 1.67 -3.44
C PHE A 77 -19.40 1.13 -4.18
N HIS A 78 -20.56 1.35 -3.59
CA HIS A 78 -21.83 0.99 -4.23
C HIS A 78 -22.36 2.20 -5.01
N PRO A 79 -22.59 2.08 -6.32
CA PRO A 79 -22.90 3.21 -7.19
C PRO A 79 -24.21 3.94 -6.83
N GLU A 80 -25.20 3.23 -6.28
CA GLU A 80 -26.51 3.79 -5.90
C GLU A 80 -26.49 4.48 -4.52
N LEU A 81 -25.48 4.20 -3.68
CA LEU A 81 -25.35 4.86 -2.39
C LEU A 81 -24.71 6.23 -2.54
N THR A 82 -25.07 7.13 -1.63
CA THR A 82 -24.49 8.46 -1.50
C THR A 82 -23.02 8.41 -1.08
N GLY A 83 -22.30 9.52 -1.20
CA GLY A 83 -20.93 9.64 -0.68
C GLY A 83 -20.87 9.30 0.81
N ARG A 84 -21.80 9.81 1.60
CA ARG A 84 -21.95 9.55 3.03
C ARG A 84 -22.07 8.05 3.31
N GLU A 85 -23.01 7.39 2.67
CA GLU A 85 -23.24 5.95 2.86
C GLU A 85 -22.05 5.11 2.42
N ASN A 86 -21.39 5.51 1.34
CA ASN A 86 -20.15 4.84 0.89
C ASN A 86 -18.97 5.05 1.86
N ILE A 87 -18.85 6.20 2.52
CA ILE A 87 -17.86 6.39 3.59
C ILE A 87 -18.08 5.38 4.71
N PHE A 88 -19.32 5.19 5.16
CA PHE A 88 -19.64 4.18 6.19
C PHE A 88 -19.41 2.76 5.70
N LEU A 89 -19.82 2.44 4.48
CA LEU A 89 -19.63 1.12 3.89
C LEU A 89 -18.13 0.80 3.77
N ASN A 90 -17.37 1.68 3.13
CA ASN A 90 -15.95 1.49 2.87
C ASN A 90 -15.11 1.50 4.16
N GLY A 91 -15.41 2.42 5.09
CA GLY A 91 -14.77 2.46 6.41
C GLY A 91 -14.95 1.14 7.17
N THR A 92 -16.17 0.56 7.11
CA THR A 92 -16.45 -0.73 7.76
C THR A 92 -15.70 -1.88 7.06
N ILE A 93 -15.66 -1.92 5.74
CA ILE A 93 -14.89 -2.90 4.96
C ILE A 93 -13.39 -2.84 5.33
N LEU A 94 -12.87 -1.63 5.53
CA LEU A 94 -11.48 -1.40 5.93
C LEU A 94 -11.22 -1.61 7.43
N GLY A 95 -12.24 -2.02 8.20
CA GLY A 95 -12.12 -2.42 9.60
C GLY A 95 -12.37 -1.32 10.62
N MET A 96 -12.96 -0.18 10.23
CA MET A 96 -13.45 0.82 11.18
C MET A 96 -14.79 0.38 11.78
N THR A 97 -15.03 0.71 13.03
CA THR A 97 -16.34 0.63 13.61
C THR A 97 -17.23 1.79 13.10
N LYS A 98 -18.55 1.60 13.10
CA LYS A 98 -19.49 2.65 12.71
C LYS A 98 -19.31 3.94 13.52
N LYS A 99 -18.91 3.82 14.80
CA LYS A 99 -18.63 4.96 15.69
C LYS A 99 -17.36 5.69 15.25
N GLU A 100 -16.28 4.97 14.90
CA GLU A 100 -15.04 5.56 14.38
C GLU A 100 -15.30 6.33 13.09
N VAL A 101 -16.07 5.74 12.15
CA VAL A 101 -16.45 6.44 10.90
C VAL A 101 -17.23 7.71 11.20
N ALA A 102 -18.24 7.63 12.08
CA ALA A 102 -19.06 8.79 12.44
C ALA A 102 -18.24 9.93 13.05
N THR A 103 -17.27 9.61 13.90
CA THR A 103 -16.41 10.63 14.54
C THR A 103 -15.48 11.31 13.54
N LYS A 104 -15.08 10.62 12.46
CA LYS A 104 -14.14 11.12 11.45
C LYS A 104 -14.81 11.61 10.17
N LEU A 105 -16.15 11.58 10.11
CA LEU A 105 -16.88 11.84 8.88
C LEU A 105 -16.55 13.21 8.28
N ASP A 106 -16.56 14.25 9.09
CA ASP A 106 -16.33 15.62 8.64
C ASP A 106 -14.89 15.79 8.12
N GLU A 107 -13.90 15.23 8.82
CA GLU A 107 -12.49 15.24 8.39
C GLU A 107 -12.29 14.49 7.06
N ILE A 108 -12.96 13.34 6.90
CA ILE A 108 -12.91 12.54 5.66
C ILE A 108 -13.49 13.34 4.49
N VAL A 109 -14.63 13.99 4.71
CA VAL A 109 -15.35 14.75 3.68
C VAL A 109 -14.54 15.98 3.26
N GLU A 110 -14.02 16.74 4.23
CA GLU A 110 -13.17 17.90 4.00
C GLU A 110 -11.88 17.52 3.25
N PHE A 111 -11.24 16.43 3.68
CA PHE A 111 -10.04 15.95 3.01
C PHE A 111 -10.29 15.58 1.55
N ALA A 112 -11.43 14.92 1.27
CA ALA A 112 -11.83 14.54 -0.08
C ALA A 112 -12.25 15.75 -0.96
N GLY A 113 -12.74 16.84 -0.34
CA GLY A 113 -13.29 18.01 -1.02
C GLY A 113 -14.60 17.70 -1.76
N VAL A 114 -15.49 16.92 -1.13
CA VAL A 114 -16.74 16.46 -1.74
C VAL A 114 -17.98 16.92 -0.96
N GLU A 115 -17.87 17.93 -0.11
CA GLU A 115 -18.92 18.41 0.80
C GLU A 115 -20.24 18.65 0.09
N ARG A 116 -20.18 19.31 -1.08
CA ARG A 116 -21.36 19.65 -1.89
C ARG A 116 -22.10 18.44 -2.47
N TYR A 117 -21.40 17.32 -2.58
CA TYR A 117 -21.88 16.10 -3.23
C TYR A 117 -22.11 14.96 -2.25
N LEU A 118 -21.91 15.20 -0.94
CA LEU A 118 -21.90 14.17 0.08
C LEU A 118 -23.15 13.30 0.08
N ASP A 119 -24.32 13.93 -0.12
CA ASP A 119 -25.62 13.26 -0.14
C ASP A 119 -26.12 12.95 -1.58
N THR A 120 -25.20 12.97 -2.56
CA THR A 120 -25.44 12.56 -3.95
C THR A 120 -24.93 11.13 -4.17
N PRO A 121 -25.67 10.26 -4.91
CA PRO A 121 -25.17 8.92 -5.27
C PRO A 121 -23.84 8.98 -6.03
N VAL A 122 -22.90 8.11 -5.65
CA VAL A 122 -21.52 8.15 -6.20
C VAL A 122 -21.42 7.80 -7.69
N LYS A 123 -22.46 7.21 -8.28
CA LYS A 123 -22.55 7.05 -9.75
C LYS A 123 -22.51 8.38 -10.50
N ARG A 124 -22.79 9.51 -9.82
CA ARG A 124 -22.71 10.86 -10.38
C ARG A 124 -21.38 11.54 -10.11
N TYR A 125 -20.48 10.90 -9.38
CA TYR A 125 -19.15 11.42 -9.10
C TYR A 125 -18.26 11.27 -10.33
N SER A 126 -17.32 12.21 -10.50
CA SER A 126 -16.22 12.00 -11.43
C SER A 126 -15.29 10.90 -10.89
N SER A 127 -14.49 10.29 -11.77
CA SER A 127 -13.48 9.30 -11.35
C SER A 127 -12.53 9.91 -10.31
N GLY A 128 -12.13 11.16 -10.46
CA GLY A 128 -11.30 11.86 -9.49
C GLY A 128 -11.96 12.02 -8.12
N MET A 129 -13.27 12.35 -8.07
CA MET A 129 -14.01 12.43 -6.81
C MET A 129 -14.10 11.08 -6.11
N MET A 130 -14.36 10.00 -6.85
CA MET A 130 -14.43 8.65 -6.29
C MET A 130 -13.10 8.24 -5.66
N VAL A 131 -12.03 8.49 -6.38
CA VAL A 131 -10.69 8.16 -5.91
C VAL A 131 -10.31 9.00 -4.69
N ARG A 132 -10.56 10.31 -4.70
CA ARG A 132 -10.33 11.17 -3.54
C ARG A 132 -11.12 10.71 -2.32
N LEU A 133 -12.40 10.36 -2.49
CA LEU A 133 -13.24 9.88 -1.40
C LEU A 133 -12.71 8.56 -0.82
N GLY A 134 -12.40 7.58 -1.67
CA GLY A 134 -11.86 6.30 -1.24
C GLY A 134 -10.53 6.44 -0.50
N PHE A 135 -9.63 7.28 -1.03
CA PHE A 135 -8.37 7.57 -0.35
C PHE A 135 -8.59 8.28 0.99
N SER A 136 -9.55 9.22 1.06
CA SER A 136 -9.84 9.95 2.29
C SER A 136 -10.31 9.03 3.41
N VAL A 137 -11.19 8.08 3.11
CA VAL A 137 -11.58 7.04 4.08
C VAL A 137 -10.35 6.26 4.55
N ALA A 138 -9.55 5.81 3.61
CA ALA A 138 -8.36 5.01 3.87
C ALA A 138 -7.28 5.75 4.66
N ALA A 139 -7.07 7.04 4.39
CA ALA A 139 -6.09 7.89 5.09
C ALA A 139 -6.50 8.22 6.55
N HIS A 140 -7.78 8.04 6.89
CA HIS A 140 -8.29 8.24 8.25
C HIS A 140 -8.43 6.93 9.03
N LEU A 141 -7.96 5.80 8.47
CA LEU A 141 -7.76 4.58 9.23
C LEU A 141 -6.67 4.77 10.29
N GLU A 142 -6.83 4.12 11.40
CA GLU A 142 -5.84 4.11 12.50
C GLU A 142 -5.38 2.67 12.82
N PRO A 143 -4.80 1.95 11.86
CA PRO A 143 -4.23 0.63 12.12
C PRO A 143 -2.86 0.78 12.77
N GLU A 144 -2.40 -0.25 13.45
CA GLU A 144 -1.02 -0.35 13.94
C GLU A 144 -0.04 -0.58 12.78
N ILE A 145 -0.50 -1.23 11.70
CA ILE A 145 0.29 -1.54 10.51
C ILE A 145 -0.51 -1.10 9.27
N LEU A 146 0.04 -0.17 8.52
CA LEU A 146 -0.54 0.32 7.28
C LEU A 146 0.27 -0.16 6.08
N ILE A 147 -0.38 -0.82 5.14
CA ILE A 147 0.21 -1.25 3.88
C ILE A 147 -0.32 -0.34 2.77
N VAL A 148 0.58 0.34 2.07
CA VAL A 148 0.24 1.29 1.00
C VAL A 148 0.89 0.84 -0.29
N ASP A 149 0.09 0.53 -1.29
CA ASP A 149 0.56 0.31 -2.66
C ASP A 149 0.49 1.64 -3.42
N GLU A 150 1.23 1.81 -4.44
CA GLU A 150 1.38 2.89 -5.44
C GLU A 150 0.25 3.95 -5.56
N VAL A 151 -0.80 3.80 -4.77
CA VAL A 151 -2.05 4.56 -4.75
C VAL A 151 -1.87 6.04 -4.38
N LEU A 152 -0.69 6.44 -3.84
CA LEU A 152 -0.40 7.86 -3.54
C LEU A 152 -0.23 8.72 -4.81
N ALA A 153 -0.15 8.11 -5.99
CA ALA A 153 -0.08 8.82 -7.27
C ALA A 153 -1.47 9.23 -7.81
N VAL A 154 -2.51 9.13 -6.99
CA VAL A 154 -3.90 9.34 -7.40
C VAL A 154 -4.35 10.78 -7.15
N GLY A 155 -5.20 11.30 -8.04
CA GLY A 155 -5.70 12.66 -7.97
C GLY A 155 -4.73 13.67 -8.61
N ASP A 156 -4.99 14.96 -8.39
CA ASP A 156 -4.11 16.03 -8.83
C ASP A 156 -2.91 16.24 -7.87
N ALA A 157 -1.97 17.07 -8.29
CA ALA A 157 -0.74 17.32 -7.54
C ALA A 157 -0.99 17.90 -6.12
N GLU A 158 -2.08 18.64 -5.94
CA GLU A 158 -2.45 19.21 -4.65
C GLU A 158 -2.95 18.10 -3.71
N PHE A 159 -3.82 17.24 -4.20
CA PHE A 159 -4.33 16.11 -3.42
C PHE A 159 -3.22 15.11 -3.07
N GLN A 160 -2.30 14.86 -4.01
CA GLN A 160 -1.12 14.02 -3.74
C GLN A 160 -0.27 14.58 -2.60
N LYS A 161 -0.04 15.90 -2.54
CA LYS A 161 0.65 16.55 -1.41
C LYS A 161 -0.08 16.36 -0.10
N LYS A 162 -1.42 16.52 -0.09
CA LYS A 162 -2.26 16.24 1.10
C LYS A 162 -2.11 14.78 1.56
N CYS A 163 -2.12 13.84 0.62
CA CYS A 163 -1.94 12.42 0.91
C CYS A 163 -0.58 12.12 1.56
N ILE A 164 0.51 12.65 1.00
CA ILE A 164 1.86 12.50 1.54
C ILE A 164 1.96 13.12 2.94
N GLY A 165 1.38 14.31 3.13
CA GLY A 165 1.33 14.97 4.44
C GLY A 165 0.62 14.10 5.48
N LYS A 166 -0.57 13.60 5.16
CA LYS A 166 -1.34 12.72 6.06
C LYS A 166 -0.58 11.43 6.40
N MET A 167 0.09 10.82 5.41
CA MET A 167 0.93 9.63 5.67
C MET A 167 2.11 9.94 6.59
N SER A 168 2.74 11.10 6.42
CA SER A 168 3.80 11.56 7.32
C SER A 168 3.30 11.74 8.75
N ASP A 169 2.10 12.28 8.95
CA ASP A 169 1.52 12.46 10.29
C ASP A 169 1.14 11.11 10.92
N VAL A 170 0.60 10.18 10.14
CA VAL A 170 0.35 8.79 10.56
C VAL A 170 1.65 8.13 11.02
N ALA A 171 2.73 8.35 10.29
CA ALA A 171 4.07 7.83 10.62
C ALA A 171 4.62 8.41 11.93
N LYS A 172 4.51 9.74 12.12
CA LYS A 172 4.93 10.42 13.35
C LYS A 172 4.17 9.92 14.59
N GLY A 173 2.96 9.40 14.40
CA GLY A 173 2.16 8.73 15.44
C GLY A 173 2.70 7.37 15.89
N GLY A 174 3.89 6.94 15.44
CA GLY A 174 4.55 5.68 15.83
C GLY A 174 3.94 4.44 15.17
N ARG A 175 3.18 4.61 14.10
CA ARG A 175 2.59 3.51 13.32
C ARG A 175 3.58 2.95 12.33
N THR A 176 3.47 1.66 12.07
CA THR A 176 4.31 0.96 11.09
C THR A 176 3.71 1.10 9.70
N ILE A 177 4.51 1.49 8.71
CA ILE A 177 4.07 1.65 7.32
C ILE A 177 4.93 0.80 6.39
N LEU A 178 4.29 0.00 5.57
CA LEU A 178 4.91 -0.69 4.43
C LEU A 178 4.45 0.01 3.15
N PHE A 179 5.36 0.69 2.50
CA PHE A 179 5.09 1.53 1.33
C PHE A 179 5.72 0.96 0.07
N VAL A 180 4.90 0.64 -0.92
CA VAL A 180 5.37 0.22 -2.24
C VAL A 180 5.18 1.36 -3.22
N SER A 181 6.24 1.76 -3.89
CA SER A 181 6.18 2.74 -4.97
C SER A 181 7.34 2.58 -5.94
N HIS A 182 7.10 2.94 -7.19
CA HIS A 182 8.16 3.13 -8.18
C HIS A 182 8.68 4.57 -8.20
N ASN A 183 8.05 5.50 -7.49
CA ASN A 183 8.49 6.87 -7.34
C ASN A 183 9.52 6.98 -6.21
N MET A 184 10.80 6.99 -6.57
CA MET A 184 11.90 7.05 -5.59
C MET A 184 11.89 8.34 -4.77
N GLY A 185 11.34 9.44 -5.28
CA GLY A 185 11.17 10.69 -4.54
C GLY A 185 10.21 10.52 -3.36
N SER A 186 9.06 9.90 -3.58
CA SER A 186 8.09 9.60 -2.51
C SER A 186 8.65 8.61 -1.50
N VAL A 187 9.34 7.56 -1.96
CA VAL A 187 10.00 6.57 -1.09
C VAL A 187 11.05 7.25 -0.21
N LYS A 188 11.90 8.11 -0.79
CA LYS A 188 12.93 8.86 -0.04
C LYS A 188 12.34 9.84 0.96
N ALA A 189 11.21 10.46 0.62
CA ALA A 189 10.56 11.45 1.48
C ALA A 189 9.85 10.82 2.69
N LEU A 190 9.30 9.60 2.54
CA LEU A 190 8.46 8.97 3.55
C LEU A 190 9.18 7.89 4.36
N CYS A 191 10.06 7.11 3.71
CA CYS A 191 10.61 5.89 4.31
C CYS A 191 11.93 6.15 5.03
N ASN A 192 12.15 5.41 6.13
CA ASN A 192 13.44 5.38 6.83
C ASN A 192 14.28 4.16 6.46
N LYS A 193 13.63 3.08 6.05
CA LYS A 193 14.25 1.83 5.61
C LYS A 193 13.76 1.44 4.22
N GLY A 194 14.49 0.55 3.57
CA GLY A 194 14.12 0.00 2.27
C GLY A 194 14.41 -1.48 2.16
N ILE A 195 13.57 -2.17 1.40
CA ILE A 195 13.75 -3.54 0.95
C ILE A 195 13.74 -3.55 -0.56
N LEU A 196 14.79 -4.08 -1.18
CA LEU A 196 14.87 -4.26 -2.62
C LEU A 196 14.50 -5.69 -2.99
N LEU A 197 13.50 -5.80 -3.87
CA LEU A 197 13.05 -7.07 -4.44
C LEU A 197 13.48 -7.17 -5.90
N GLU A 198 14.03 -8.33 -6.27
CA GLU A 198 14.35 -8.70 -7.64
C GLU A 198 13.99 -10.16 -7.88
N ASN A 199 13.30 -10.43 -8.99
CA ASN A 199 12.89 -11.78 -9.40
C ASN A 199 12.26 -12.62 -8.27
N GLY A 200 11.43 -11.99 -7.45
CA GLY A 200 10.75 -12.65 -6.33
C GLY A 200 11.63 -12.90 -5.09
N ARG A 201 12.84 -12.33 -5.01
CA ARG A 201 13.76 -12.48 -3.88
C ARG A 201 14.07 -11.13 -3.25
N LYS A 202 14.36 -11.13 -1.94
CA LYS A 202 14.94 -9.99 -1.25
C LYS A 202 16.46 -9.96 -1.52
N VAL A 203 16.92 -8.97 -2.26
CA VAL A 203 18.35 -8.83 -2.60
C VAL A 203 19.07 -7.82 -1.72
N PHE A 204 18.34 -6.91 -1.09
CA PHE A 204 18.90 -5.94 -0.16
C PHE A 204 17.89 -5.47 0.88
N GLU A 205 18.36 -5.12 2.06
CA GLU A 205 17.63 -4.48 3.13
C GLU A 205 18.57 -3.51 3.86
N GLY A 206 18.14 -2.26 4.09
CA GLY A 206 18.98 -1.26 4.72
C GLY A 206 18.31 0.10 4.84
N SER A 207 19.11 1.17 4.92
CA SER A 207 18.55 2.53 4.87
C SER A 207 17.86 2.78 3.53
N VAL A 208 16.87 3.67 3.50
CA VAL A 208 16.17 4.02 2.26
C VAL A 208 17.15 4.55 1.19
N ASN A 209 18.16 5.33 1.58
CA ASN A 209 19.13 5.89 0.64
C ASN A 209 20.00 4.79 0.01
N ASP A 210 20.50 3.85 0.80
CA ASP A 210 21.31 2.72 0.29
C ASP A 210 20.49 1.81 -0.60
N THR A 211 19.21 1.57 -0.25
CA THR A 211 18.30 0.76 -1.04
C THR A 211 18.02 1.40 -2.40
N ILE A 212 17.79 2.71 -2.43
CA ILE A 212 17.60 3.45 -3.69
C ILE A 212 18.87 3.43 -4.53
N ALA A 213 20.05 3.66 -3.92
CA ALA A 213 21.32 3.62 -4.63
C ALA A 213 21.55 2.25 -5.28
N LYS A 214 21.31 1.17 -4.52
CA LYS A 214 21.39 -0.21 -5.03
C LYS A 214 20.44 -0.46 -6.20
N TYR A 215 19.19 0.01 -6.07
CA TYR A 215 18.18 -0.12 -7.14
C TYR A 215 18.59 0.59 -8.43
N VAL A 216 19.17 1.80 -8.32
CA VAL A 216 19.63 2.59 -9.47
C VAL A 216 20.80 1.90 -10.16
N ILE A 217 21.79 1.40 -9.42
CA ILE A 217 22.93 0.65 -9.96
C ILE A 217 22.44 -0.57 -10.74
N ASN A 218 21.60 -1.41 -10.12
CA ASN A 218 21.07 -2.62 -10.77
C ASN A 218 20.15 -2.33 -11.97
N LYS A 219 19.71 -1.07 -12.15
CA LYS A 219 18.92 -0.66 -13.32
C LYS A 219 19.79 -0.29 -14.51
N VAL A 220 21.03 0.14 -14.27
CA VAL A 220 21.99 0.55 -15.31
C VAL A 220 22.68 -0.66 -15.93
N ASP A 221 22.87 -1.73 -15.15
CA ASP A 221 23.56 -2.95 -15.57
C ASP A 221 22.66 -3.96 -16.32
N THR A 222 21.42 -3.55 -16.70
CA THR A 222 20.45 -4.40 -17.41
C THR A 222 19.88 -3.66 -18.62
#